data_2513442fc838dc2fffd0a2f98191eba5
#
_entry.id   2513442fc838dc2fffd0a2f98191eba5
#
_cell.length_a   1.000
_cell.length_b   1.000
_cell.length_c   1.000
_cell.angle_alpha   90.00
_cell.angle_beta   90.00
_cell.angle_gamma   90.00
#
_symmetry.space_group_name_H-M   'P 1'
#
loop_
_entity.id
_entity.type
_entity.pdbx_description
1 polymer ?
#
loop_
_entity_poly.entity_id
_entity_poly.type
_entity_poly.pdbx_seq_one_letter_code
_entity_poly.pdbx_strand_id
1 'polypeptide(L)'
;VADVYLAHILAALNRPSLPKPAVFLPAKMKSKLMRERNTSVVIPFRRRRIYPEQLAGSANKLVMMFRTSMIKEFESLQCLDGGKLIYSQWPGYIDRDRVNIKDWCASHNLDFEMLHTSGHADTQTLVNLAQAVSAKRVIPIHSDAPERLRDLIPGATPIDDGEWINI
;
A
#
# COMPACT_ATOMS: atom_id res chain seq x y z
N VAL A 1 -6.05 -10.29 -5.39
CA VAL A 1 -5.62 -9.65 -4.13
C VAL A 1 -5.09 -10.71 -3.17
N ALA A 2 -4.00 -10.41 -2.47
CA ALA A 2 -3.39 -11.31 -1.46
C ALA A 2 -3.82 -10.95 -0.02
N ASP A 3 -4.92 -10.25 0.13
CA ASP A 3 -5.51 -9.86 1.40
C ASP A 3 -7.03 -9.98 1.31
N VAL A 4 -7.61 -10.85 2.14
CA VAL A 4 -9.05 -11.13 2.08
C VAL A 4 -9.89 -9.95 2.59
N TYR A 5 -9.38 -9.17 3.53
CA TYR A 5 -10.10 -8.00 4.05
C TYR A 5 -10.14 -6.89 3.00
N LEU A 6 -9.02 -6.66 2.30
CA LEU A 6 -9.00 -5.74 1.15
C LEU A 6 -9.95 -6.23 0.05
N ALA A 7 -10.05 -7.53 -0.18
CA ALA A 7 -11.00 -8.09 -1.15
C ALA A 7 -12.46 -7.77 -0.79
N HIS A 8 -12.83 -7.79 0.50
CA HIS A 8 -14.15 -7.35 0.95
C HIS A 8 -14.39 -5.87 0.68
N ILE A 9 -13.42 -5.02 0.97
CA ILE A 9 -13.51 -3.57 0.70
C ILE A 9 -13.71 -3.33 -0.80
N LEU A 10 -12.89 -3.94 -1.64
CA LEU A 10 -13.00 -3.79 -3.10
C LEU A 10 -14.32 -4.34 -3.65
N ALA A 11 -14.82 -5.44 -3.09
CA ALA A 11 -16.12 -5.99 -3.47
C ALA A 11 -17.27 -5.07 -3.06
N ALA A 12 -17.19 -4.40 -1.91
CA ALA A 12 -18.19 -3.46 -1.42
C ALA A 12 -18.24 -2.16 -2.23
N LEU A 13 -17.13 -1.74 -2.86
CA LEU A 13 -17.10 -0.56 -3.72
C LEU A 13 -17.98 -0.69 -4.97
N ASN A 14 -18.25 -1.91 -5.42
CA ASN A 14 -19.17 -2.30 -6.51
C ASN A 14 -19.18 -1.33 -7.71
N ARG A 15 -18.00 -0.89 -8.16
CA ARG A 15 -17.90 -0.02 -9.34
C ARG A 15 -17.76 -0.86 -10.60
N PRO A 16 -18.57 -0.62 -11.66
CA PRO A 16 -18.49 -1.36 -12.93
C PRO A 16 -17.09 -1.32 -13.58
N SER A 17 -16.35 -0.23 -13.37
CA SER A 17 -14.98 -0.03 -13.89
C SER A 17 -13.90 -0.83 -13.16
N LEU A 18 -14.21 -1.38 -11.97
CA LEU A 18 -13.25 -2.16 -11.21
C LEU A 18 -13.47 -3.65 -11.49
N PRO A 19 -12.41 -4.40 -11.84
CA PRO A 19 -12.51 -5.85 -11.98
C PRO A 19 -12.87 -6.47 -10.64
N LYS A 20 -13.71 -7.50 -10.68
CA LYS A 20 -14.04 -8.27 -9.48
C LYS A 20 -12.79 -8.95 -8.94
N PRO A 21 -12.39 -8.69 -7.68
CA PRO A 21 -11.14 -9.21 -7.16
C PRO A 21 -11.17 -10.74 -7.08
N ALA A 22 -10.10 -11.36 -7.56
CA ALA A 22 -9.75 -12.73 -7.23
C ALA A 22 -8.88 -12.74 -5.96
N VAL A 23 -8.94 -13.79 -5.17
CA VAL A 23 -8.25 -13.87 -3.88
C VAL A 23 -7.25 -15.00 -3.87
N PHE A 24 -5.99 -14.62 -3.74
CA PHE A 24 -4.90 -15.52 -3.37
C PHE A 24 -4.69 -15.42 -1.86
N LEU A 25 -4.58 -16.54 -1.16
CA LEU A 25 -4.32 -16.56 0.28
C LEU A 25 -2.88 -17.00 0.54
N PRO A 26 -1.96 -16.06 0.81
CA PRO A 26 -0.61 -16.39 1.24
C PRO A 26 -0.62 -17.25 2.50
N ALA A 27 0.39 -18.10 2.66
CA ALA A 27 0.52 -19.00 3.81
C ALA A 27 0.40 -18.27 5.16
N LYS A 28 1.01 -17.07 5.27
CA LYS A 28 0.93 -16.22 6.46
C LYS A 28 -0.51 -15.76 6.75
N MET A 29 -1.25 -15.35 5.72
CA MET A 29 -2.67 -14.96 5.87
C MET A 29 -3.53 -16.16 6.26
N LYS A 30 -3.33 -17.31 5.62
CA LYS A 30 -4.03 -18.55 5.93
C LYS A 30 -3.82 -18.96 7.41
N SER A 31 -2.56 -18.94 7.87
CA SER A 31 -2.22 -19.24 9.26
C SER A 31 -2.86 -18.26 10.25
N LYS A 32 -2.89 -16.96 9.91
CA LYS A 32 -3.57 -15.93 10.70
C LYS A 32 -5.05 -16.24 10.85
N LEU A 33 -5.75 -16.48 9.74
CA LEU A 33 -7.20 -16.76 9.77
C LEU A 33 -7.55 -18.03 10.56
N MET A 34 -6.71 -19.06 10.48
CA MET A 34 -6.89 -20.28 11.27
C MET A 34 -6.72 -20.03 12.77
N ARG A 35 -5.66 -19.30 13.15
CA ARG A 35 -5.40 -18.93 14.57
C ARG A 35 -6.53 -18.09 15.15
N GLU A 36 -7.07 -17.15 14.37
CA GLU A 36 -8.15 -16.26 14.79
C GLU A 36 -9.54 -16.90 14.64
N ARG A 37 -9.62 -18.15 14.20
CA ARG A 37 -10.88 -18.87 13.93
C ARG A 37 -11.82 -18.11 12.98
N ASN A 38 -11.27 -17.31 12.09
CA ASN A 38 -12.00 -16.43 11.17
C ASN A 38 -11.91 -16.89 9.71
N THR A 39 -12.06 -18.19 9.47
CA THR A 39 -11.99 -18.76 8.12
C THR A 39 -13.24 -18.45 7.28
N SER A 40 -14.36 -18.14 7.91
CA SER A 40 -15.61 -17.79 7.23
C SER A 40 -15.50 -16.56 6.33
N VAL A 41 -14.58 -15.64 6.62
CA VAL A 41 -14.32 -14.43 5.82
C VAL A 41 -13.92 -14.74 4.38
N VAL A 42 -13.44 -15.95 4.07
CA VAL A 42 -13.05 -16.40 2.74
C VAL A 42 -14.22 -16.93 1.91
N ILE A 43 -15.32 -17.32 2.54
CA ILE A 43 -16.46 -17.98 1.89
C ILE A 43 -17.02 -17.21 0.70
N PRO A 44 -17.23 -15.88 0.76
CA PRO A 44 -17.74 -15.10 -0.37
C PRO A 44 -16.86 -15.16 -1.63
N PHE A 45 -15.58 -15.46 -1.47
CA PHE A 45 -14.60 -15.48 -2.54
C PHE A 45 -14.27 -16.89 -3.05
N ARG A 46 -14.88 -17.94 -2.53
CA ARG A 46 -14.53 -19.34 -2.87
C ARG A 46 -14.51 -19.63 -4.38
N ARG A 47 -15.40 -19.01 -5.15
CA ARG A 47 -15.47 -19.17 -6.62
C ARG A 47 -14.45 -18.33 -7.38
N ARG A 48 -13.79 -17.40 -6.71
CA ARG A 48 -12.78 -16.49 -7.27
C ARG A 48 -11.45 -16.62 -6.53
N ARG A 49 -11.28 -17.73 -5.85
CA ARG A 49 -10.02 -18.05 -5.19
C ARG A 49 -9.02 -18.54 -6.22
N ILE A 50 -7.79 -18.06 -6.11
CA ILE A 50 -6.65 -18.53 -6.90
C ILE A 50 -5.78 -19.39 -5.99
N TYR A 51 -5.43 -20.57 -6.47
CA TYR A 51 -4.51 -21.47 -5.79
C TYR A 51 -3.10 -21.35 -6.39
N PRO A 52 -2.04 -21.76 -5.66
CA PRO A 52 -0.66 -21.67 -6.13
C PRO A 52 -0.44 -22.21 -7.54
N GLU A 53 -1.02 -23.36 -7.84
CA GLU A 53 -0.89 -24.05 -9.15
C GLU A 53 -1.54 -23.22 -10.28
N GLN A 54 -2.67 -22.59 -10.00
CA GLN A 54 -3.35 -21.73 -10.95
C GLN A 54 -2.61 -20.40 -11.13
N LEU A 55 -1.99 -19.91 -10.07
CA LEU A 55 -1.20 -18.68 -10.11
C LEU A 55 -0.02 -18.84 -11.06
N ALA A 56 0.75 -19.94 -10.93
CA ALA A 56 1.88 -20.23 -11.80
C ALA A 56 1.48 -20.29 -13.30
N GLY A 57 0.34 -20.92 -13.62
CA GLY A 57 -0.14 -21.05 -14.99
C GLY A 57 -0.77 -19.79 -15.60
N SER A 58 -1.02 -18.75 -14.82
CA SER A 58 -1.71 -17.54 -15.28
C SER A 58 -1.01 -16.23 -14.88
N ALA A 59 0.21 -16.30 -14.36
CA ALA A 59 0.94 -15.16 -13.83
C ALA A 59 1.03 -13.98 -14.81
N ASN A 60 1.24 -14.26 -16.10
CA ASN A 60 1.32 -13.26 -17.16
C ASN A 60 0.02 -12.48 -17.44
N LYS A 61 -1.09 -12.87 -16.83
CA LYS A 61 -2.41 -12.23 -16.99
C LYS A 61 -2.89 -11.57 -15.68
N LEU A 62 -2.05 -11.55 -14.66
CA LEU A 62 -2.45 -11.12 -13.32
C LEU A 62 -1.71 -9.86 -12.90
N VAL A 63 -2.46 -8.97 -12.28
CA VAL A 63 -1.92 -7.91 -11.42
C VAL A 63 -2.20 -8.33 -9.99
N MET A 64 -1.15 -8.42 -9.18
CA MET A 64 -1.26 -8.91 -7.81
C MET A 64 -0.64 -7.94 -6.82
N MET A 65 -1.31 -7.75 -5.69
CA MET A 65 -0.68 -7.11 -4.54
C MET A 65 0.38 -8.06 -3.95
N PHE A 66 1.60 -7.56 -3.88
CA PHE A 66 2.75 -8.28 -3.34
C PHE A 66 3.18 -7.72 -1.97
N ARG A 67 3.74 -8.57 -1.14
CA ARG A 67 4.39 -8.22 0.14
C ARG A 67 5.66 -9.04 0.29
N THR A 68 6.71 -8.48 0.86
CA THR A 68 8.00 -9.18 1.09
C THR A 68 7.84 -10.50 1.85
N SER A 69 6.82 -10.60 2.70
CA SER A 69 6.50 -11.87 3.40
C SER A 69 6.02 -13.00 2.49
N MET A 70 5.77 -12.74 1.20
CA MET A 70 5.34 -13.73 0.20
C MET A 70 6.50 -14.24 -0.67
N ILE A 71 7.71 -13.69 -0.50
CA ILE A 71 8.88 -14.02 -1.32
C ILE A 71 9.08 -15.53 -1.45
N LYS A 72 9.22 -16.24 -0.33
CA LYS A 72 9.45 -17.70 -0.33
C LYS A 72 8.39 -18.49 -1.08
N GLU A 73 7.15 -18.03 -1.02
CA GLU A 73 6.02 -18.67 -1.68
C GLU A 73 6.12 -18.47 -3.20
N PHE A 74 6.49 -17.26 -3.65
CA PHE A 74 6.68 -16.95 -5.07
C PHE A 74 7.91 -17.62 -5.67
N GLU A 75 9.01 -17.70 -4.93
CA GLU A 75 10.22 -18.44 -5.34
C GLU A 75 9.89 -19.92 -5.62
N SER A 76 9.05 -20.54 -4.81
CA SER A 76 8.63 -21.93 -5.01
C SER A 76 7.74 -22.13 -6.24
N LEU A 77 7.04 -21.10 -6.69
CA LEU A 77 6.12 -21.16 -7.84
C LEU A 77 6.82 -20.97 -9.19
N GLN A 78 8.05 -20.47 -9.21
CA GLN A 78 8.86 -20.22 -10.42
C GLN A 78 8.09 -19.47 -11.54
N CYS A 79 7.25 -18.50 -11.17
CA CYS A 79 6.35 -17.80 -12.10
C CYS A 79 6.66 -16.29 -12.21
N LEU A 80 7.84 -15.86 -11.80
CA LEU A 80 8.21 -14.45 -11.70
C LEU A 80 8.91 -13.92 -12.96
N ASP A 81 9.54 -14.79 -13.73
CA ASP A 81 10.36 -14.45 -14.89
C ASP A 81 9.61 -13.54 -15.88
N GLY A 82 10.24 -12.44 -16.27
CA GLY A 82 9.66 -11.44 -17.17
C GLY A 82 8.50 -10.62 -16.58
N GLY A 83 8.24 -10.77 -15.29
CA GLY A 83 7.24 -9.95 -14.57
C GLY A 83 7.75 -8.54 -14.25
N LYS A 84 6.85 -7.72 -13.70
CA LYS A 84 7.17 -6.36 -13.22
C LYS A 84 6.71 -6.19 -11.77
N LEU A 85 7.59 -5.66 -10.91
CA LEU A 85 7.24 -5.24 -9.56
C LEU A 85 7.16 -3.72 -9.51
N ILE A 86 5.96 -3.21 -9.26
CA ILE A 86 5.73 -1.78 -9.02
C ILE A 86 5.79 -1.52 -7.51
N TYR A 87 6.82 -0.80 -7.08
CA TYR A 87 6.98 -0.42 -5.68
C TYR A 87 6.32 0.93 -5.44
N SER A 88 5.19 0.91 -4.73
CA SER A 88 4.36 2.11 -4.49
C SER A 88 4.46 2.66 -3.06
N GLN A 89 5.31 2.09 -2.23
CA GLN A 89 5.53 2.60 -0.87
C GLN A 89 6.57 3.72 -0.87
N TRP A 90 6.67 4.41 0.27
CA TRP A 90 7.67 5.45 0.44
C TRP A 90 9.10 4.90 0.22
N PRO A 91 9.92 5.59 -0.61
CA PRO A 91 11.26 5.10 -0.98
C PRO A 91 12.18 4.76 0.20
N GLY A 92 12.08 5.51 1.30
CA GLY A 92 12.89 5.30 2.49
C GLY A 92 12.64 3.97 3.22
N TYR A 93 11.61 3.21 2.84
CA TYR A 93 11.43 1.85 3.37
C TYR A 93 12.32 0.82 2.67
N ILE A 94 12.79 1.08 1.45
CA ILE A 94 13.64 0.13 0.71
C ILE A 94 14.91 -0.18 1.50
N ASP A 95 15.55 0.85 2.05
CA ASP A 95 16.80 0.72 2.79
C ASP A 95 16.60 0.15 4.21
N ARG A 96 15.38 0.17 4.71
CA ARG A 96 15.01 -0.34 6.04
C ARG A 96 14.48 -1.76 6.01
N ASP A 97 14.08 -2.26 4.85
CA ASP A 97 13.55 -3.62 4.74
C ASP A 97 14.69 -4.64 4.90
N ARG A 98 14.40 -5.76 5.56
CA ARG A 98 15.35 -6.86 5.75
C ARG A 98 15.72 -7.56 4.45
N VAL A 99 14.92 -7.36 3.43
CA VAL A 99 15.11 -7.91 2.08
C VAL A 99 15.39 -6.75 1.15
N ASN A 100 16.55 -6.76 0.50
CA ASN A 100 16.79 -5.84 -0.61
C ASN A 100 15.88 -6.24 -1.79
N ILE A 101 14.74 -5.58 -1.90
CA ILE A 101 13.72 -5.92 -2.89
C ILE A 101 14.20 -5.71 -4.33
N LYS A 102 15.14 -4.78 -4.56
CA LYS A 102 15.72 -4.54 -5.88
C LYS A 102 16.61 -5.69 -6.32
N ASP A 103 17.49 -6.16 -5.43
CA ASP A 103 18.36 -7.29 -5.71
C ASP A 103 17.55 -8.58 -5.90
N TRP A 104 16.48 -8.73 -5.11
CA TRP A 104 15.56 -9.84 -5.27
C TRP A 104 14.86 -9.81 -6.64
N CYS A 105 14.41 -8.66 -7.10
CA CYS A 105 13.82 -8.51 -8.44
C CYS A 105 14.85 -8.86 -9.53
N ALA A 106 16.06 -8.35 -9.42
CA ALA A 106 17.13 -8.63 -10.38
C ALA A 106 17.46 -10.13 -10.46
N SER A 107 17.51 -10.83 -9.32
CA SER A 107 17.80 -12.26 -9.27
C SER A 107 16.69 -13.15 -9.86
N HIS A 108 15.48 -12.60 -10.03
CA HIS A 108 14.31 -13.31 -10.58
C HIS A 108 13.84 -12.78 -11.93
N ASN A 109 14.69 -12.00 -12.63
CA ASN A 109 14.35 -11.36 -13.90
C ASN A 109 13.04 -10.57 -13.87
N LEU A 110 12.78 -9.87 -12.75
CA LEU A 110 11.66 -8.97 -12.58
C LEU A 110 12.11 -7.54 -12.91
N ASP A 111 11.36 -6.85 -13.74
CA ASP A 111 11.51 -5.41 -13.91
C ASP A 111 11.05 -4.68 -12.63
N PHE A 112 11.90 -3.81 -12.09
CA PHE A 112 11.58 -3.02 -10.89
C PHE A 112 11.27 -1.59 -11.26
N GLU A 113 10.07 -1.13 -10.95
CA GLU A 113 9.64 0.24 -11.17
C GLU A 113 9.18 0.88 -9.86
N MET A 114 9.70 2.07 -9.56
CA MET A 114 9.23 2.85 -8.42
C MET A 114 8.15 3.83 -8.88
N LEU A 115 6.95 3.66 -8.33
CA LEU A 115 5.83 4.55 -8.59
C LEU A 115 5.17 4.88 -7.25
N HIS A 116 5.74 5.85 -6.54
CA HIS A 116 5.21 6.30 -5.26
C HIS A 116 4.21 7.44 -5.46
N THR A 117 3.00 7.21 -4.96
CA THR A 117 2.02 8.28 -4.74
C THR A 117 1.89 8.47 -3.24
N SER A 118 2.26 9.64 -2.75
CA SER A 118 2.08 9.97 -1.34
C SER A 118 0.59 9.86 -0.97
N GLY A 119 0.32 9.25 0.18
CA GLY A 119 -1.00 9.30 0.80
C GLY A 119 -1.27 10.64 1.50
N HIS A 120 -0.28 11.53 1.54
CA HIS A 120 -0.42 12.87 2.08
C HIS A 120 -0.96 13.82 1.01
N ALA A 121 -1.64 14.87 1.46
CA ALA A 121 -2.08 15.93 0.57
C ALA A 121 -0.86 16.67 -0.03
N ASP A 122 -0.96 17.06 -1.29
CA ASP A 122 0.02 17.95 -1.88
C ASP A 122 -0.09 19.37 -1.29
N THR A 123 0.93 20.17 -1.51
CA THR A 123 1.02 21.54 -0.96
C THR A 123 -0.16 22.40 -1.35
N GLN A 124 -0.61 22.33 -2.62
CA GLN A 124 -1.74 23.13 -3.07
C GLN A 124 -3.04 22.74 -2.40
N THR A 125 -3.26 21.44 -2.17
CA THR A 125 -4.42 20.94 -1.43
C THR A 125 -4.42 21.45 0.02
N LEU A 126 -3.26 21.49 0.69
CA LEU A 126 -3.14 22.04 2.05
C LEU A 126 -3.44 23.53 2.07
N VAL A 127 -2.93 24.31 1.11
CA VAL A 127 -3.24 25.75 0.99
C VAL A 127 -4.75 25.96 0.78
N ASN A 128 -5.35 25.23 -0.13
CA ASN A 128 -6.78 25.34 -0.42
C ASN A 128 -7.65 24.96 0.80
N LEU A 129 -7.24 23.94 1.55
CA LEU A 129 -7.92 23.56 2.80
C LEU A 129 -7.83 24.67 3.85
N ALA A 130 -6.64 25.21 4.07
CA ALA A 130 -6.44 26.29 5.05
C ALA A 130 -7.27 27.53 4.70
N GLN A 131 -7.33 27.90 3.43
CA GLN A 131 -8.15 29.00 2.92
C GLN A 131 -9.65 28.71 3.11
N ALA A 132 -10.11 27.51 2.78
CA ALA A 132 -11.52 27.14 2.92
C ALA A 132 -11.99 27.11 4.37
N VAL A 133 -11.15 26.66 5.28
CA VAL A 133 -11.44 26.64 6.73
C VAL A 133 -11.35 28.05 7.32
N SER A 134 -10.53 28.94 6.75
CA SER A 134 -10.31 30.32 7.24
C SER A 134 -9.93 30.37 8.73
N ALA A 135 -9.10 29.44 9.17
CA ALA A 135 -8.70 29.34 10.57
C ALA A 135 -7.85 30.55 10.99
N LYS A 136 -8.05 31.05 12.23
CA LYS A 136 -7.24 32.13 12.78
C LYS A 136 -5.77 31.76 12.97
N ARG A 137 -5.51 30.47 13.15
CA ARG A 137 -4.17 29.89 13.31
C ARG A 137 -4.11 28.54 12.63
N VAL A 138 -3.04 28.28 11.92
CA VAL A 138 -2.73 26.98 11.32
C VAL A 138 -1.43 26.48 11.90
N ILE A 139 -1.43 25.28 12.49
CA ILE A 139 -0.25 24.68 13.10
C ILE A 139 0.16 23.49 12.24
N PRO A 140 1.29 23.58 11.50
CA PRO A 140 1.82 22.45 10.76
C PRO A 140 2.35 21.40 11.73
N ILE A 141 1.84 20.17 11.61
CA ILE A 141 2.32 19.01 12.35
C ILE A 141 2.68 17.88 11.35
N HIS A 142 3.52 16.97 11.76
CA HIS A 142 3.92 15.81 10.93
C HIS A 142 4.47 16.23 9.55
N SER A 143 5.34 17.22 9.55
CA SER A 143 5.98 17.77 8.37
C SER A 143 7.50 17.79 8.54
N ASP A 144 8.24 17.37 7.51
CA ASP A 144 9.71 17.44 7.49
C ASP A 144 10.22 18.89 7.30
N ALA A 145 9.36 19.80 6.83
CA ALA A 145 9.70 21.20 6.56
C ALA A 145 8.52 22.13 6.92
N PRO A 146 8.15 22.23 8.20
CA PRO A 146 7.01 23.04 8.64
C PRO A 146 7.18 24.54 8.32
N GLU A 147 8.43 25.01 8.25
CA GLU A 147 8.76 26.41 7.92
C GLU A 147 8.28 26.81 6.52
N ARG A 148 8.33 25.88 5.55
CA ARG A 148 7.83 26.14 4.20
C ARG A 148 6.34 26.42 4.13
N LEU A 149 5.59 25.89 5.09
CA LEU A 149 4.14 26.14 5.16
C LEU A 149 3.81 27.54 5.69
N ARG A 150 4.72 28.16 6.44
CA ARG A 150 4.58 29.57 6.88
C ARG A 150 4.49 30.53 5.70
N ASP A 151 5.30 30.28 4.66
CA ASP A 151 5.35 31.16 3.49
C ASP A 151 4.14 30.96 2.55
N LEU A 152 3.51 29.79 2.62
CA LEU A 152 2.45 29.38 1.70
C LEU A 152 1.04 29.53 2.27
N ILE A 153 0.91 29.44 3.59
CA ILE A 153 -0.39 29.44 4.28
C ILE A 153 -0.43 30.62 5.26
N PRO A 154 -1.25 31.65 4.99
CA PRO A 154 -1.43 32.75 5.93
C PRO A 154 -1.86 32.24 7.32
N GLY A 155 -1.19 32.72 8.37
CA GLY A 155 -1.45 32.30 9.74
C GLY A 155 -0.81 30.96 10.15
N ALA A 156 -0.02 30.34 9.29
CA ALA A 156 0.73 29.15 9.67
C ALA A 156 1.85 29.52 10.64
N THR A 157 1.84 28.86 11.80
CA THR A 157 2.82 29.07 12.88
C THR A 157 3.40 27.71 13.25
N PRO A 158 4.57 27.35 12.72
CA PRO A 158 5.32 26.18 13.19
C PRO A 158 5.61 26.32 14.69
N ILE A 159 5.55 25.22 15.38
CA ILE A 159 5.86 25.12 16.81
C ILE A 159 6.84 23.98 17.03
N ASP A 160 7.66 24.11 18.07
CA ASP A 160 8.61 23.07 18.43
C ASP A 160 7.95 21.92 19.20
N ASP A 161 8.57 20.74 19.15
CA ASP A 161 8.08 19.59 19.89
C ASP A 161 8.09 19.86 21.40
N GLY A 162 6.94 19.64 22.03
CA GLY A 162 6.76 19.88 23.47
C GLY A 162 6.39 21.32 23.84
N GLU A 163 6.27 22.22 22.88
CA GLU A 163 5.80 23.60 23.14
C GLU A 163 4.28 23.60 23.35
N TRP A 164 3.86 24.31 24.42
CA TRP A 164 2.45 24.52 24.75
C TRP A 164 1.92 25.77 24.07
N ILE A 165 0.76 25.65 23.47
CA ILE A 165 0.05 26.76 22.83
C ILE A 165 -1.33 26.94 23.45
N ASN A 166 -1.70 28.22 23.66
CA ASN A 166 -3.07 28.56 23.99
C ASN A 166 -3.90 28.67 22.71
N ILE A 167 -5.02 27.98 22.68
CA ILE A 167 -5.98 28.00 21.58
C ILE A 167 -7.05 29.07 21.81
#